data_c4f94d8ea977051156b977ebc7b6bb86
#
_entry.id   c4f94d8ea977051156b977ebc7b6bb86
#
_cell.length_a   1.000
_cell.length_b   1.000
_cell.length_c   1.000
_cell.angle_alpha   90.00
_cell.angle_beta   90.00
_cell.angle_gamma   90.00
#
_symmetry.space_group_name_H-M   'P 1'
#
loop_
_entity.id
_entity.type
_entity.pdbx_description
1 polymer ?
#
loop_
_entity_poly.entity_id
_entity_poly.type
_entity_poly.pdbx_seq_one_letter_code
_entity_poly.pdbx_strand_id
1 'polypeptide(L)'
;MKLKDIKEISSAILKKWPKFFIGILALFLFLALIIILALSSSFFSEKVSIFSPGDSILNLETGNNKNVETNKCEDCHLNPLTGAEQKQEFGFPVAVIIDNHIDARPPISLSQAHIVYELPVEGSITRYLAIYDSKQDLRTIGPIRSARPYMLDYVQELSALFVHVGGSPQALVDIIEDDIFDLNEFYNDSYFIREKNRPKPHHIFVNFENVKEYIEKANAKEISIDTWNFKKDSDIINKEDDNLDTSINIDFGSDAYEVTWIYDFEKNNYIRTLNDAIHVDDQNIDIRANNIIIHKTNSVVLDEKLRLKIDTIGEGEAVICFAAKCQEGSWKKDSIESRTIYYIDDKELEFNIGNFWIEVLDQNTKFSY
;
A
#
# COMPACT_ATOMS: atom_id res chain seq x y z
N MET A 1 1.59 -33.01 41.19
CA MET A 1 1.23 -34.24 40.50
C MET A 1 2.33 -34.48 39.46
N LYS A 2 3.12 -35.54 39.58
CA LYS A 2 4.31 -35.76 38.72
C LYS A 2 3.87 -36.41 37.42
N LEU A 3 4.56 -36.09 36.31
CA LEU A 3 4.27 -36.62 34.97
C LEU A 3 4.10 -38.15 34.88
N LYS A 4 4.63 -38.88 35.87
CA LYS A 4 4.51 -40.34 36.03
C LYS A 4 3.09 -40.77 36.39
N ASP A 5 2.39 -39.97 37.21
CA ASP A 5 1.04 -40.27 37.69
C ASP A 5 0.00 -40.11 36.56
N ILE A 6 0.27 -39.19 35.59
CA ILE A 6 -0.61 -38.97 34.44
C ILE A 6 -0.51 -40.14 33.41
N LYS A 7 0.68 -40.72 33.26
CA LYS A 7 0.86 -41.88 32.39
C LYS A 7 0.21 -43.16 32.91
N GLU A 8 0.24 -43.37 34.24
CA GLU A 8 -0.43 -44.53 34.85
C GLU A 8 -1.96 -44.42 34.78
N ILE A 9 -2.52 -43.23 34.99
CA ILE A 9 -3.95 -42.99 34.89
C ILE A 9 -4.45 -43.16 33.42
N SER A 10 -3.69 -42.67 32.44
CA SER A 10 -4.05 -42.83 31.03
C SER A 10 -4.01 -44.29 30.56
N SER A 11 -3.04 -45.08 31.06
CA SER A 11 -2.95 -46.50 30.71
C SER A 11 -4.03 -47.36 31.37
N ALA A 12 -4.53 -46.97 32.53
CA ALA A 12 -5.62 -47.65 33.22
C ALA A 12 -6.99 -47.41 32.62
N ILE A 13 -7.21 -46.20 32.03
CA ILE A 13 -8.44 -45.84 31.35
C ILE A 13 -8.53 -46.56 29.99
N LEU A 14 -7.43 -46.65 29.24
CA LEU A 14 -7.41 -47.33 27.92
C LEU A 14 -7.60 -48.85 28.05
N LYS A 15 -7.28 -49.48 29.17
CA LYS A 15 -7.45 -50.94 29.37
C LYS A 15 -8.92 -51.35 29.69
N LYS A 16 -9.79 -50.39 30.09
CA LYS A 16 -11.19 -50.67 30.50
C LYS A 16 -12.22 -50.43 29.41
N TRP A 17 -11.86 -49.88 28.24
CA TRP A 17 -12.82 -49.65 27.17
C TRP A 17 -12.88 -50.91 26.26
N PRO A 18 -14.08 -51.53 26.14
CA PRO A 18 -14.22 -52.68 25.26
C PRO A 18 -13.96 -52.25 23.82
N LYS A 19 -13.23 -53.08 23.08
CA LYS A 19 -12.83 -52.88 21.66
C LYS A 19 -14.00 -52.38 20.77
N PHE A 20 -15.22 -52.69 21.16
CA PHE A 20 -16.47 -52.21 20.51
C PHE A 20 -16.61 -50.69 20.52
N PHE A 21 -16.27 -49.98 21.60
CA PHE A 21 -16.40 -48.52 21.70
C PHE A 21 -15.31 -47.81 20.86
N ILE A 22 -14.13 -48.41 20.70
CA ILE A 22 -13.08 -47.88 19.85
C ILE A 22 -13.50 -47.93 18.37
N GLY A 23 -14.16 -49.00 17.96
CA GLY A 23 -14.71 -49.15 16.62
C GLY A 23 -15.81 -48.14 16.30
N ILE A 24 -16.70 -47.88 17.27
CA ILE A 24 -17.79 -46.88 17.12
C ILE A 24 -17.19 -45.45 17.00
N LEU A 25 -16.22 -45.10 17.83
CA LEU A 25 -15.57 -43.80 17.75
C LEU A 25 -14.83 -43.58 16.42
N ALA A 26 -14.13 -44.61 15.93
CA ALA A 26 -13.49 -44.57 14.62
C ALA A 26 -14.49 -44.41 13.48
N LEU A 27 -15.63 -45.06 13.55
CA LEU A 27 -16.71 -44.92 12.56
C LEU A 27 -17.34 -43.52 12.58
N PHE A 28 -17.55 -42.94 13.75
CA PHE A 28 -18.03 -41.55 13.86
C PHE A 28 -17.05 -40.54 13.32
N LEU A 29 -15.75 -40.68 13.57
CA LEU A 29 -14.71 -39.82 13.01
C LEU A 29 -14.61 -39.93 11.49
N PHE A 30 -14.77 -41.16 10.95
CA PHE A 30 -14.77 -41.41 9.51
C PHE A 30 -16.01 -40.80 8.82
N LEU A 31 -17.18 -40.93 9.42
CA LEU A 31 -18.41 -40.29 8.93
C LEU A 31 -18.34 -38.76 9.00
N ALA A 32 -17.77 -38.18 10.07
CA ALA A 32 -17.53 -36.75 10.17
C ALA A 32 -16.57 -36.25 9.08
N LEU A 33 -15.51 -36.99 8.76
CA LEU A 33 -14.59 -36.66 7.69
C LEU A 33 -15.25 -36.69 6.30
N ILE A 34 -16.14 -37.67 6.04
CA ILE A 34 -16.91 -37.74 4.78
C ILE A 34 -17.87 -36.55 4.67
N ILE A 35 -18.52 -36.16 5.76
CA ILE A 35 -19.44 -34.99 5.78
C ILE A 35 -18.65 -33.69 5.51
N ILE A 36 -17.46 -33.53 6.09
CA ILE A 36 -16.59 -32.36 5.86
C ILE A 36 -16.13 -32.32 4.39
N LEU A 37 -15.73 -33.47 3.82
CA LEU A 37 -15.36 -33.57 2.41
C LEU A 37 -16.54 -33.31 1.46
N ALA A 38 -17.74 -33.76 1.80
CA ALA A 38 -18.95 -33.51 1.01
C ALA A 38 -19.39 -32.04 1.09
N LEU A 39 -19.26 -31.38 2.24
CA LEU A 39 -19.54 -29.96 2.41
C LEU A 39 -18.49 -29.07 1.72
N SER A 40 -17.22 -29.49 1.70
CA SER A 40 -16.17 -28.77 0.96
C SER A 40 -16.35 -28.90 -0.56
N SER A 41 -16.85 -30.01 -1.07
CA SER A 41 -17.12 -30.19 -2.52
C SER A 41 -18.36 -29.39 -2.99
N SER A 42 -19.36 -29.17 -2.13
CA SER A 42 -20.51 -28.34 -2.47
C SER A 42 -20.20 -26.82 -2.42
N PHE A 43 -19.19 -26.39 -1.66
CA PHE A 43 -18.74 -24.99 -1.68
C PHE A 43 -17.89 -24.63 -2.92
N PHE A 44 -17.34 -25.64 -3.63
CA PHE A 44 -16.52 -25.44 -4.83
C PHE A 44 -17.32 -25.53 -6.14
N SER A 45 -18.63 -25.85 -6.09
CA SER A 45 -19.48 -26.07 -7.28
C SER A 45 -20.36 -24.90 -7.69
N GLU A 46 -20.22 -23.73 -7.08
CA GLU A 46 -20.92 -22.53 -7.54
C GLU A 46 -19.95 -21.51 -8.11
N LYS A 47 -19.94 -21.44 -9.41
CA LYS A 47 -19.33 -20.48 -10.35
C LYS A 47 -18.18 -21.02 -11.22
N VAL A 48 -18.51 -22.04 -12.01
CA VAL A 48 -17.90 -22.14 -13.34
C VAL A 48 -19.05 -22.32 -14.33
N SER A 49 -19.56 -21.22 -14.87
CA SER A 49 -20.37 -21.27 -16.08
C SER A 49 -19.44 -21.52 -17.25
N ILE A 50 -19.37 -22.77 -17.66
CA ILE A 50 -18.72 -23.20 -18.90
C ILE A 50 -19.56 -22.64 -20.04
N PHE A 51 -19.03 -21.65 -20.74
CA PHE A 51 -19.52 -21.28 -22.05
C PHE A 51 -19.15 -22.39 -23.04
N SER A 52 -20.14 -23.08 -23.55
CA SER A 52 -20.03 -24.05 -24.64
C SER A 52 -19.84 -23.32 -25.98
N PRO A 53 -18.89 -23.72 -26.84
CA PRO A 53 -18.75 -23.13 -28.16
C PRO A 53 -19.75 -23.79 -29.11
N GLY A 54 -20.75 -23.07 -29.51
CA GLY A 54 -21.70 -23.50 -30.53
C GLY A 54 -22.44 -22.32 -31.13
N ASP A 55 -22.09 -22.07 -32.39
CA ASP A 55 -22.86 -21.42 -33.44
C ASP A 55 -23.26 -19.92 -33.30
N SER A 56 -22.46 -19.07 -34.01
CA SER A 56 -23.01 -18.39 -35.21
C SER A 56 -21.93 -17.54 -35.86
N ILE A 57 -21.56 -17.97 -37.07
CA ILE A 57 -20.92 -17.14 -38.08
C ILE A 57 -21.86 -16.00 -38.41
N LEU A 58 -21.53 -14.79 -38.09
CA LEU A 58 -22.17 -13.58 -38.63
C LEU A 58 -21.13 -12.63 -39.13
N ASN A 59 -21.03 -12.64 -40.47
CA ASN A 59 -20.67 -11.58 -41.39
C ASN A 59 -19.79 -10.42 -40.88
N LEU A 60 -18.53 -10.46 -41.32
CA LEU A 60 -17.67 -9.29 -41.45
C LEU A 60 -18.31 -8.33 -42.46
N GLU A 61 -19.07 -7.36 -42.02
CA GLU A 61 -19.30 -6.14 -42.73
C GLU A 61 -18.19 -5.14 -42.37
N THR A 62 -17.34 -4.90 -43.35
CA THR A 62 -16.43 -3.76 -43.40
C THR A 62 -17.26 -2.49 -43.46
N GLY A 63 -17.17 -1.69 -42.41
CA GLY A 63 -17.80 -0.39 -42.48
C GLY A 63 -17.79 0.40 -41.17
N ASN A 64 -17.04 1.48 -41.21
CA ASN A 64 -17.11 2.66 -40.36
C ASN A 64 -16.37 2.67 -39.01
N ASN A 65 -15.29 3.46 -39.02
CA ASN A 65 -14.81 4.23 -37.91
C ASN A 65 -15.98 4.76 -37.07
N LYS A 66 -16.38 4.05 -36.02
CA LYS A 66 -17.07 4.67 -34.92
C LYS A 66 -16.00 5.42 -34.11
N ASN A 67 -16.01 6.75 -34.26
CA ASN A 67 -15.46 7.62 -33.23
C ASN A 67 -15.95 7.07 -31.89
N VAL A 68 -15.03 6.53 -31.09
CA VAL A 68 -15.25 6.36 -29.66
C VAL A 68 -15.31 7.79 -29.15
N GLU A 69 -16.52 8.35 -29.08
CA GLU A 69 -16.76 9.55 -28.29
C GLU A 69 -16.33 9.15 -26.87
N THR A 70 -15.15 9.60 -26.49
CA THR A 70 -14.77 9.61 -25.10
C THR A 70 -15.82 10.47 -24.39
N ASN A 71 -16.71 9.83 -23.65
CA ASN A 71 -17.67 10.53 -22.81
C ASN A 71 -16.84 11.40 -21.86
N LYS A 72 -16.63 12.65 -22.26
CA LYS A 72 -15.95 13.65 -21.45
C LYS A 72 -16.83 13.81 -20.21
N CYS A 73 -16.25 13.54 -19.05
CA CYS A 73 -16.97 13.69 -17.80
C CYS A 73 -17.43 15.14 -17.65
N GLU A 74 -18.75 15.39 -17.73
CA GLU A 74 -19.31 16.70 -17.47
C GLU A 74 -19.20 17.02 -15.96
N ASP A 75 -18.71 18.20 -15.60
CA ASP A 75 -18.50 18.66 -14.23
C ASP A 75 -17.49 17.81 -13.41
N CYS A 76 -16.43 17.29 -14.05
CA CYS A 76 -15.34 16.64 -13.34
C CYS A 76 -14.20 17.62 -12.99
N HIS A 77 -13.60 17.37 -11.84
CA HIS A 77 -12.38 17.99 -11.34
C HIS A 77 -11.21 17.04 -11.50
N LEU A 78 -10.01 17.56 -11.75
CA LEU A 78 -8.81 16.75 -11.73
C LEU A 78 -8.32 16.57 -10.30
N ASN A 79 -8.01 15.34 -9.92
CA ASN A 79 -7.30 15.06 -8.68
C ASN A 79 -5.84 15.50 -8.85
N PRO A 80 -5.33 16.46 -8.04
CA PRO A 80 -3.98 16.99 -8.22
C PRO A 80 -2.87 15.99 -7.90
N LEU A 81 -3.17 14.89 -7.20
CA LEU A 81 -2.20 13.87 -6.83
C LEU A 81 -2.09 12.75 -7.86
N THR A 82 -3.12 12.52 -8.68
CA THR A 82 -3.20 11.36 -9.58
C THR A 82 -3.49 11.70 -11.02
N GLY A 83 -3.88 12.95 -11.33
CA GLY A 83 -4.34 13.37 -12.65
C GLY A 83 -5.70 12.78 -13.06
N ALA A 84 -6.34 11.97 -12.20
CA ALA A 84 -7.61 11.33 -12.51
C ALA A 84 -8.79 12.33 -12.46
N GLU A 85 -9.72 12.21 -13.41
CA GLU A 85 -10.99 12.91 -13.34
C GLU A 85 -11.88 12.32 -12.25
N GLN A 86 -12.43 13.17 -11.39
CA GLN A 86 -13.36 12.79 -10.32
C GLN A 86 -14.50 13.80 -10.20
N LYS A 87 -15.69 13.33 -9.81
CA LYS A 87 -16.86 14.21 -9.67
C LYS A 87 -16.77 15.13 -8.45
N GLN A 88 -16.10 14.66 -7.43
CA GLN A 88 -15.90 15.42 -6.21
C GLN A 88 -14.63 16.26 -6.35
N GLU A 89 -14.72 17.55 -6.02
CA GLU A 89 -13.54 18.41 -5.92
C GLU A 89 -12.56 17.86 -4.87
N PHE A 90 -11.26 17.96 -5.15
CA PHE A 90 -10.21 17.55 -4.21
C PHE A 90 -10.36 18.37 -2.90
N GLY A 91 -10.18 17.68 -1.77
CA GLY A 91 -10.23 18.30 -0.46
C GLY A 91 -8.87 18.77 0.05
N PHE A 92 -8.51 18.29 1.23
CA PHE A 92 -7.24 18.58 1.87
C PHE A 92 -6.36 17.32 1.83
N PRO A 93 -5.06 17.42 1.51
CA PRO A 93 -4.17 16.26 1.53
C PRO A 93 -3.92 15.81 2.97
N VAL A 94 -3.98 14.50 3.19
CA VAL A 94 -3.77 13.86 4.48
C VAL A 94 -2.65 12.85 4.36
N ALA A 95 -1.54 13.08 5.05
CA ALA A 95 -0.36 12.23 5.09
C ALA A 95 -0.37 11.37 6.36
N VAL A 96 -0.44 10.06 6.23
CA VAL A 96 -0.55 9.11 7.35
C VAL A 96 0.65 8.17 7.37
N ILE A 97 1.33 8.05 8.51
CA ILE A 97 2.39 7.04 8.68
C ILE A 97 1.76 5.71 9.02
N ILE A 98 1.90 4.74 8.12
CA ILE A 98 1.41 3.37 8.29
C ILE A 98 2.57 2.42 8.55
N ASP A 99 2.36 1.53 9.50
CA ASP A 99 3.33 0.51 9.91
C ASP A 99 3.43 -0.62 8.88
N ASN A 100 4.67 -1.03 8.58
CA ASN A 100 4.92 -2.21 7.73
C ASN A 100 5.58 -3.36 8.50
N HIS A 101 5.65 -3.29 9.84
CA HIS A 101 6.14 -4.43 10.61
C HIS A 101 5.30 -5.68 10.34
N ILE A 102 5.91 -6.88 10.35
CA ILE A 102 5.20 -8.12 10.04
C ILE A 102 3.96 -8.33 10.93
N ASP A 103 4.03 -7.96 12.21
CA ASP A 103 2.91 -8.04 13.17
C ASP A 103 1.85 -6.96 12.96
N ALA A 104 2.12 -5.98 12.11
CA ALA A 104 1.19 -4.91 11.75
C ALA A 104 0.33 -5.25 10.53
N ARG A 105 0.70 -6.28 9.78
CA ARG A 105 0.03 -6.67 8.53
C ARG A 105 -1.24 -7.49 8.79
N PRO A 106 -2.29 -7.38 7.94
CA PRO A 106 -2.43 -6.45 6.82
C PRO A 106 -2.71 -5.02 7.28
N PRO A 107 -2.29 -4.00 6.52
CA PRO A 107 -2.67 -2.61 6.77
C PRO A 107 -4.14 -2.38 6.44
N ILE A 108 -4.72 -1.29 6.96
CA ILE A 108 -6.09 -0.88 6.64
C ILE A 108 -6.05 0.34 5.71
N SER A 109 -6.79 0.26 4.60
CA SER A 109 -6.95 1.32 3.58
C SER A 109 -5.68 1.76 2.85
N LEU A 110 -4.58 1.02 2.93
CA LEU A 110 -3.36 1.33 2.19
C LEU A 110 -3.58 1.24 0.67
N SER A 111 -4.43 0.31 0.21
CA SER A 111 -4.80 0.14 -1.20
C SER A 111 -5.50 1.36 -1.82
N GLN A 112 -5.99 2.28 -0.99
CA GLN A 112 -6.77 3.46 -1.40
C GLN A 112 -5.95 4.75 -1.37
N ALA A 113 -4.65 4.68 -1.05
CA ALA A 113 -3.76 5.84 -1.06
C ALA A 113 -3.49 6.32 -2.50
N HIS A 114 -3.45 7.65 -2.68
CA HIS A 114 -3.09 8.26 -3.96
C HIS A 114 -1.59 8.22 -4.23
N ILE A 115 -0.78 8.45 -3.18
CA ILE A 115 0.68 8.37 -3.22
C ILE A 115 1.12 7.62 -1.98
N VAL A 116 2.05 6.69 -2.13
CA VAL A 116 2.73 6.03 -1.02
C VAL A 116 4.22 6.20 -1.18
N TYR A 117 4.86 6.79 -0.19
CA TYR A 117 6.31 6.74 -0.04
C TYR A 117 6.63 5.57 0.89
N GLU A 118 7.38 4.58 0.40
CA GLU A 118 7.94 3.54 1.25
C GLU A 118 9.35 3.93 1.67
N LEU A 119 9.53 4.16 2.95
CA LEU A 119 10.75 4.73 3.51
C LEU A 119 11.41 3.75 4.49
N PRO A 120 12.72 3.52 4.38
CA PRO A 120 13.44 2.76 5.39
C PRO A 120 13.40 3.46 6.75
N VAL A 121 13.33 2.67 7.80
CA VAL A 121 13.46 3.10 9.20
C VAL A 121 14.48 2.22 9.92
N GLU A 122 14.52 2.27 11.24
CA GLU A 122 15.47 1.49 12.01
C GLU A 122 15.32 -0.02 11.79
N GLY A 123 16.43 -0.75 11.70
CA GLY A 123 16.45 -2.21 11.71
C GLY A 123 16.03 -2.87 10.40
N SER A 124 16.30 -2.26 9.26
CA SER A 124 15.91 -2.77 7.93
C SER A 124 14.40 -2.98 7.78
N ILE A 125 13.62 -2.19 8.50
CA ILE A 125 12.16 -2.14 8.40
C ILE A 125 11.80 -0.95 7.52
N THR A 126 10.69 -1.03 6.79
CA THR A 126 10.11 0.13 6.10
C THR A 126 8.84 0.64 6.79
N ARG A 127 8.44 1.86 6.46
CA ARG A 127 7.12 2.43 6.78
C ARG A 127 6.56 3.09 5.54
N TYR A 128 5.25 3.18 5.51
CA TYR A 128 4.54 3.89 4.47
C TYR A 128 4.14 5.27 4.97
N LEU A 129 4.48 6.31 4.21
CA LEU A 129 3.85 7.61 4.29
C LEU A 129 2.81 7.65 3.17
N ALA A 130 1.56 7.41 3.53
CA ALA A 130 0.45 7.28 2.59
C ALA A 130 -0.36 8.57 2.53
N ILE A 131 -0.62 9.06 1.32
CA ILE A 131 -1.29 10.32 1.05
C ILE A 131 -2.70 10.06 0.54
N TYR A 132 -3.67 10.71 1.17
CA TYR A 132 -5.09 10.61 0.88
C TYR A 132 -5.71 11.98 0.60
N ASP A 133 -6.86 12.00 -0.04
CA ASP A 133 -7.74 13.17 -0.10
C ASP A 133 -8.73 13.13 1.07
N SER A 134 -8.84 14.22 1.84
CA SER A 134 -9.77 14.31 2.97
C SER A 134 -11.23 14.05 2.59
N LYS A 135 -11.60 14.18 1.33
CA LYS A 135 -12.94 13.90 0.82
C LYS A 135 -13.15 12.43 0.42
N GLN A 136 -12.12 11.57 0.45
CA GLN A 136 -12.30 10.14 0.17
C GLN A 136 -13.29 9.48 1.16
N ASP A 137 -14.00 8.47 0.68
CA ASP A 137 -14.89 7.63 1.51
C ASP A 137 -14.08 6.50 2.16
N LEU A 138 -13.37 6.83 3.24
CA LEU A 138 -12.56 5.92 4.02
C LEU A 138 -13.13 5.81 5.45
N ARG A 139 -13.04 4.61 6.06
CA ARG A 139 -13.45 4.43 7.45
C ARG A 139 -12.30 4.55 8.43
N THR A 140 -11.28 3.75 8.25
CA THR A 140 -10.15 3.61 9.18
C THR A 140 -8.86 3.48 8.41
N ILE A 141 -7.77 4.08 8.91
CA ILE A 141 -6.42 3.96 8.33
C ILE A 141 -5.45 3.49 9.40
N GLY A 142 -4.51 2.63 9.03
CA GLY A 142 -3.38 2.24 9.87
C GLY A 142 -2.95 0.78 9.72
N PRO A 143 -2.18 0.22 10.68
CA PRO A 143 -1.78 0.80 11.99
C PRO A 143 -0.89 2.03 11.82
N ILE A 144 -1.06 3.03 12.70
CA ILE A 144 -0.31 4.28 12.62
C ILE A 144 0.96 4.20 13.45
N ARG A 145 2.03 4.86 12.97
CA ARG A 145 3.35 4.82 13.60
C ARG A 145 4.00 6.19 13.76
N SER A 146 5.19 6.13 14.34
CA SER A 146 5.93 7.30 14.77
C SER A 146 6.63 8.01 13.60
N ALA A 147 6.65 9.34 13.66
CA ALA A 147 7.32 10.24 12.74
C ALA A 147 8.85 10.08 12.73
N ARG A 148 9.46 10.39 11.58
CA ARG A 148 10.90 10.56 11.40
C ARG A 148 11.14 11.88 10.66
N PRO A 149 12.28 12.57 10.90
CA PRO A 149 12.53 13.90 10.32
C PRO A 149 12.36 13.94 8.80
N TYR A 150 12.98 13.02 8.09
CA TYR A 150 12.93 12.98 6.63
C TYR A 150 11.52 12.72 6.03
N MET A 151 10.56 12.25 6.82
CA MET A 151 9.17 12.12 6.38
C MET A 151 8.46 13.48 6.30
N LEU A 152 8.90 14.42 7.14
CA LEU A 152 8.30 15.76 7.22
C LEU A 152 8.48 16.55 5.93
N ASP A 153 9.58 16.33 5.21
CA ASP A 153 9.88 17.01 3.95
C ASP A 153 8.90 16.63 2.83
N TYR A 154 8.40 15.38 2.85
CA TYR A 154 7.35 14.91 1.94
C TYR A 154 5.94 15.37 2.38
N VAL A 155 5.72 15.57 3.67
CA VAL A 155 4.48 16.16 4.20
C VAL A 155 4.37 17.62 3.81
N GLN A 156 5.48 18.36 3.96
CA GLN A 156 5.51 19.81 3.71
C GLN A 156 5.39 20.13 2.21
N GLU A 157 5.97 19.32 1.32
CA GLU A 157 5.81 19.51 -0.13
C GLU A 157 4.35 19.44 -0.61
N LEU A 158 3.48 18.82 0.17
CA LEU A 158 2.05 18.71 -0.11
C LEU A 158 1.22 19.63 0.81
N SER A 159 1.85 20.33 1.75
CA SER A 159 1.18 21.06 2.83
C SER A 159 0.10 20.23 3.52
N ALA A 160 0.33 18.93 3.70
CA ALA A 160 -0.66 17.97 4.16
C ALA A 160 -0.88 18.01 5.67
N LEU A 161 -2.09 17.62 6.14
CA LEU A 161 -2.27 17.24 7.53
C LEU A 161 -1.47 15.97 7.81
N PHE A 162 -0.59 16.02 8.80
CA PHE A 162 0.28 14.91 9.15
C PHE A 162 -0.28 14.09 10.31
N VAL A 163 -0.68 12.83 10.06
CA VAL A 163 -1.27 11.92 11.07
C VAL A 163 -0.24 10.90 11.52
N HIS A 164 0.08 10.90 12.82
CA HIS A 164 1.14 10.04 13.37
C HIS A 164 0.95 9.72 14.87
N VAL A 165 1.72 8.75 15.38
CA VAL A 165 1.76 8.37 16.80
C VAL A 165 3.14 8.71 17.35
N GLY A 166 3.30 9.89 17.92
CA GLY A 166 4.58 10.36 18.41
C GLY A 166 5.65 10.40 17.33
N GLY A 167 6.92 10.41 17.74
CA GLY A 167 8.05 10.50 16.79
C GLY A 167 9.39 10.23 17.45
N SER A 168 10.46 10.25 16.65
CA SER A 168 11.80 10.41 17.19
C SER A 168 11.92 11.79 17.84
N PRO A 169 12.82 11.97 18.84
CA PRO A 169 12.96 13.27 19.51
C PRO A 169 13.14 14.43 18.53
N GLN A 170 13.97 14.25 17.50
CA GLN A 170 14.19 15.28 16.50
C GLN A 170 12.93 15.56 15.68
N ALA A 171 12.22 14.53 15.19
CA ALA A 171 11.00 14.74 14.43
C ALA A 171 9.92 15.53 15.20
N LEU A 172 9.81 15.30 16.53
CA LEU A 172 8.88 16.04 17.36
C LEU A 172 9.30 17.50 17.57
N VAL A 173 10.59 17.80 17.53
CA VAL A 173 11.10 19.18 17.56
C VAL A 173 10.81 19.86 16.22
N ASP A 174 11.17 19.20 15.12
CA ASP A 174 10.99 19.74 13.77
C ASP A 174 9.50 20.03 13.45
N ILE A 175 8.57 19.16 13.88
CA ILE A 175 7.12 19.40 13.73
C ILE A 175 6.70 20.73 14.36
N ILE A 176 7.26 21.07 15.53
CA ILE A 176 6.93 22.31 16.25
C ILE A 176 7.65 23.52 15.63
N GLU A 177 8.94 23.37 15.30
CA GLU A 177 9.77 24.46 14.77
C GLU A 177 9.32 24.91 13.36
N ASP A 178 8.88 23.94 12.55
CA ASP A 178 8.40 24.17 11.18
C ASP A 178 6.89 24.44 11.10
N ASP A 179 6.19 24.52 12.24
CA ASP A 179 4.73 24.76 12.34
C ASP A 179 3.91 23.79 11.47
N ILE A 180 4.31 22.50 11.47
CA ILE A 180 3.64 21.47 10.65
C ILE A 180 2.24 21.22 11.21
N PHE A 181 1.23 21.28 10.35
CA PHE A 181 -0.14 20.93 10.70
C PHE A 181 -0.25 19.43 10.96
N ASP A 182 -0.29 19.03 12.25
CA ASP A 182 -0.26 17.63 12.65
C ASP A 182 -1.45 17.18 13.49
N LEU A 183 -1.76 15.89 13.41
CA LEU A 183 -2.67 15.16 14.27
C LEU A 183 -1.88 14.05 14.98
N ASN A 184 -1.29 14.38 16.11
CA ASN A 184 -0.48 13.47 16.92
C ASN A 184 -1.36 12.79 17.98
N GLU A 185 -1.38 11.44 17.97
CA GLU A 185 -2.15 10.62 18.91
C GLU A 185 -1.84 10.95 20.38
N PHE A 186 -0.60 11.33 20.70
CA PHE A 186 -0.20 11.63 22.10
C PHE A 186 -0.97 12.80 22.70
N TYR A 187 -1.47 13.73 21.88
CA TYR A 187 -2.21 14.89 22.32
C TYR A 187 -3.68 14.88 21.91
N ASN A 188 -4.04 13.98 20.99
CA ASN A 188 -5.35 13.95 20.34
C ASN A 188 -5.93 12.51 20.33
N ASP A 189 -5.77 11.76 21.41
CA ASP A 189 -6.12 10.34 21.51
C ASP A 189 -7.59 10.02 21.19
N SER A 190 -8.49 10.99 21.40
CA SER A 190 -9.92 10.84 21.10
C SER A 190 -10.24 10.69 19.61
N TYR A 191 -9.35 11.11 18.71
CA TYR A 191 -9.48 10.92 17.27
C TYR A 191 -9.03 9.53 16.78
N PHE A 192 -8.35 8.76 17.66
CA PHE A 192 -7.75 7.48 17.33
C PHE A 192 -8.52 6.31 17.93
N ILE A 193 -8.34 5.16 17.31
CA ILE A 193 -8.93 3.88 17.72
C ILE A 193 -7.81 2.93 18.14
N ARG A 194 -8.04 2.17 19.22
CA ARG A 194 -7.13 1.11 19.66
C ARG A 194 -7.77 -0.25 19.45
N GLU A 195 -7.26 -1.00 18.49
CA GLU A 195 -7.75 -2.34 18.21
C GLU A 195 -7.20 -3.36 19.20
N LYS A 196 -8.11 -4.02 19.94
CA LYS A 196 -7.75 -4.97 21.01
C LYS A 196 -7.13 -6.27 20.48
N ASN A 197 -7.44 -6.63 19.23
CA ASN A 197 -7.00 -7.89 18.62
C ASN A 197 -5.63 -7.78 17.92
N ARG A 198 -5.04 -6.59 17.91
CA ARG A 198 -3.71 -6.35 17.36
C ARG A 198 -2.66 -6.26 18.49
N PRO A 199 -1.47 -6.84 18.29
CA PRO A 199 -0.41 -6.76 19.30
C PRO A 199 0.08 -5.31 19.45
N LYS A 200 0.46 -4.92 20.67
CA LYS A 200 1.15 -3.63 20.87
C LYS A 200 2.57 -3.74 20.29
N PRO A 201 3.07 -2.71 19.62
CA PRO A 201 2.53 -1.36 19.46
C PRO A 201 1.73 -1.17 18.14
N HIS A 202 1.32 -2.21 17.44
CA HIS A 202 0.70 -2.23 16.10
C HIS A 202 -0.84 -2.12 16.13
N HIS A 203 -1.42 -1.44 17.11
CA HIS A 203 -2.85 -1.47 17.45
C HIS A 203 -3.54 -0.11 17.40
N ILE A 204 -2.87 0.95 16.94
CA ILE A 204 -3.41 2.31 16.87
C ILE A 204 -3.80 2.63 15.43
N PHE A 205 -5.03 3.11 15.25
CA PHE A 205 -5.63 3.46 13.97
C PHE A 205 -6.31 4.82 14.09
N VAL A 206 -6.56 5.49 12.98
CA VAL A 206 -7.38 6.70 12.95
C VAL A 206 -8.70 6.44 12.23
N ASN A 207 -9.81 6.94 12.77
CA ASN A 207 -11.07 7.01 12.05
C ASN A 207 -10.99 8.19 11.08
N PHE A 208 -11.25 7.97 9.79
CA PHE A 208 -11.07 9.00 8.78
C PHE A 208 -12.10 10.13 8.90
N GLU A 209 -13.31 9.85 9.38
CA GLU A 209 -14.28 10.91 9.69
C GLU A 209 -13.78 11.84 10.82
N ASN A 210 -13.06 11.29 11.79
CA ASN A 210 -12.42 12.12 12.82
C ASN A 210 -11.31 13.01 12.24
N VAL A 211 -10.60 12.55 11.21
CA VAL A 211 -9.59 13.36 10.48
C VAL A 211 -10.25 14.53 9.79
N LYS A 212 -11.38 14.30 9.11
CA LYS A 212 -12.19 15.36 8.47
C LYS A 212 -12.67 16.39 9.51
N GLU A 213 -13.21 15.92 10.62
CA GLU A 213 -13.64 16.76 11.74
C GLU A 213 -12.49 17.61 12.29
N TYR A 214 -11.27 17.04 12.38
CA TYR A 214 -10.09 17.76 12.85
C TYR A 214 -9.71 18.89 11.89
N ILE A 215 -9.70 18.63 10.57
CA ILE A 215 -9.43 19.62 9.53
C ILE A 215 -10.45 20.77 9.60
N GLU A 216 -11.73 20.45 9.72
CA GLU A 216 -12.81 21.43 9.83
C GLU A 216 -12.68 22.30 11.09
N LYS A 217 -12.42 21.70 12.26
CA LYS A 217 -12.22 22.41 13.52
C LYS A 217 -11.01 23.33 13.51
N ALA A 218 -9.94 22.92 12.83
CA ALA A 218 -8.75 23.73 12.64
C ALA A 218 -9.00 24.89 11.68
N ASN A 219 -10.15 24.89 10.97
CA ASN A 219 -10.45 25.85 9.92
C ASN A 219 -9.32 25.95 8.88
N ALA A 220 -8.75 24.77 8.53
CA ALA A 220 -7.67 24.67 7.57
C ALA A 220 -8.13 25.20 6.22
N LYS A 221 -7.35 26.11 5.65
CA LYS A 221 -7.68 26.73 4.37
C LYS A 221 -7.38 25.75 3.24
N GLU A 222 -8.14 25.83 2.18
CA GLU A 222 -7.78 25.20 0.91
C GLU A 222 -6.37 25.61 0.51
N ILE A 223 -5.60 24.63 0.08
CA ILE A 223 -4.22 24.80 -0.37
C ILE A 223 -4.13 24.53 -1.86
N SER A 224 -3.23 25.25 -2.53
CA SER A 224 -2.82 24.92 -3.88
C SER A 224 -1.67 23.91 -3.79
N ILE A 225 -1.83 22.75 -4.40
CA ILE A 225 -0.79 21.73 -4.48
C ILE A 225 -0.08 21.89 -5.82
N ASP A 226 1.24 21.96 -5.80
CA ASP A 226 2.04 21.83 -7.00
C ASP A 226 1.91 20.38 -7.50
N THR A 227 1.30 20.22 -8.67
CA THR A 227 1.00 18.91 -9.24
C THR A 227 2.13 18.45 -10.15
N TRP A 228 2.28 17.14 -10.30
CA TRP A 228 3.05 16.60 -11.41
C TRP A 228 2.31 16.79 -12.73
N ASN A 229 3.03 16.74 -13.83
CA ASN A 229 2.44 16.72 -15.15
C ASN A 229 1.89 15.32 -15.46
N PHE A 230 0.68 15.27 -16.00
CA PHE A 230 0.03 14.03 -16.37
C PHE A 230 -0.24 13.97 -17.85
N LYS A 231 -0.07 12.78 -18.43
CA LYS A 231 -0.45 12.52 -19.83
C LYS A 231 -1.96 12.68 -19.99
N LYS A 232 -2.37 13.16 -21.15
CA LYS A 232 -3.80 13.27 -21.47
C LYS A 232 -4.48 11.90 -21.50
N ASP A 233 -3.78 10.90 -22.04
CA ASP A 233 -4.19 9.50 -22.10
C ASP A 233 -3.03 8.66 -21.57
N SER A 234 -3.32 7.72 -20.65
CA SER A 234 -2.29 6.83 -20.12
C SER A 234 -1.76 5.89 -21.18
N ASP A 235 -0.45 5.64 -21.16
CA ASP A 235 0.15 4.64 -22.04
C ASP A 235 -0.44 3.26 -21.75
N ILE A 236 -0.76 2.54 -22.80
CA ILE A 236 -1.21 1.15 -22.77
C ILE A 236 -0.25 0.33 -23.62
N ILE A 237 0.29 -0.74 -23.03
CA ILE A 237 1.27 -1.60 -23.68
C ILE A 237 0.61 -2.90 -24.14
N ASN A 238 0.97 -3.34 -25.35
CA ASN A 238 0.59 -4.66 -25.86
C ASN A 238 1.54 -5.72 -25.29
N LYS A 239 1.01 -6.88 -24.85
CA LYS A 239 1.80 -8.05 -24.39
C LYS A 239 2.81 -8.57 -25.43
N GLU A 240 2.60 -8.28 -26.69
CA GLU A 240 3.46 -8.69 -27.79
C GLU A 240 4.64 -7.74 -28.03
N ASP A 241 4.70 -6.62 -27.27
CA ASP A 241 5.84 -5.70 -27.38
C ASP A 241 7.10 -6.35 -26.83
N ASP A 242 8.22 -6.14 -27.51
CA ASP A 242 9.54 -6.56 -27.05
C ASP A 242 10.07 -5.63 -25.96
N ASN A 243 10.93 -6.16 -25.08
CA ASN A 243 11.61 -5.40 -24.04
C ASN A 243 10.65 -4.74 -23.01
N LEU A 244 9.79 -5.57 -22.42
CA LEU A 244 8.92 -5.14 -21.33
C LEU A 244 9.52 -5.44 -19.96
N ASP A 245 9.48 -4.45 -19.07
CA ASP A 245 9.87 -4.57 -17.66
C ASP A 245 8.63 -4.94 -16.84
N THR A 246 8.32 -6.23 -16.83
CA THR A 246 7.09 -6.76 -16.21
C THR A 246 7.23 -7.05 -14.72
N SER A 247 8.45 -6.94 -14.18
CA SER A 247 8.76 -7.26 -12.79
C SER A 247 9.82 -6.29 -12.25
N ILE A 248 9.57 -5.69 -11.10
CA ILE A 248 10.53 -4.84 -10.39
C ILE A 248 10.77 -5.48 -9.02
N ASN A 249 12.03 -5.83 -8.72
CA ASN A 249 12.40 -6.49 -7.48
C ASN A 249 13.24 -5.56 -6.62
N ILE A 250 12.94 -5.48 -5.30
CA ILE A 250 13.62 -4.60 -4.35
C ILE A 250 13.94 -5.40 -3.09
N ASP A 251 15.21 -5.37 -2.67
CA ASP A 251 15.72 -6.02 -1.46
C ASP A 251 16.04 -4.97 -0.39
N PHE A 252 15.15 -4.79 0.57
CA PHE A 252 15.36 -3.92 1.73
C PHE A 252 16.27 -4.54 2.81
N GLY A 253 16.92 -5.67 2.52
CA GLY A 253 17.88 -6.33 3.43
C GLY A 253 17.27 -7.33 4.39
N SER A 254 16.03 -7.75 4.17
CA SER A 254 15.35 -8.80 4.93
C SER A 254 14.24 -9.43 4.10
N ASP A 255 14.11 -10.75 4.12
CA ASP A 255 13.08 -11.50 3.39
C ASP A 255 11.65 -10.96 3.66
N ALA A 256 11.37 -10.54 4.90
CA ALA A 256 10.07 -9.98 5.28
C ALA A 256 9.73 -8.65 4.57
N TYR A 257 10.73 -8.02 3.94
CA TYR A 257 10.64 -6.75 3.21
C TYR A 257 11.19 -6.88 1.78
N GLU A 258 11.25 -8.10 1.26
CA GLU A 258 11.49 -8.33 -0.16
C GLU A 258 10.23 -8.00 -0.94
N VAL A 259 10.34 -7.02 -1.83
CA VAL A 259 9.24 -6.48 -2.62
C VAL A 259 9.39 -6.90 -4.07
N THR A 260 8.32 -7.39 -4.66
CA THR A 260 8.22 -7.52 -6.13
C THR A 260 6.96 -6.83 -6.61
N TRP A 261 7.11 -5.96 -7.59
CA TRP A 261 6.03 -5.41 -8.38
C TRP A 261 5.89 -6.20 -9.68
N ILE A 262 4.69 -6.68 -9.98
CA ILE A 262 4.40 -7.48 -11.19
C ILE A 262 3.35 -6.73 -12.01
N TYR A 263 3.66 -6.48 -13.30
CA TYR A 263 2.75 -5.76 -14.17
C TYR A 263 1.54 -6.60 -14.58
N ASP A 264 0.35 -6.05 -14.37
CA ASP A 264 -0.93 -6.62 -14.77
C ASP A 264 -1.44 -5.93 -16.05
N PHE A 265 -1.31 -6.63 -17.17
CA PHE A 265 -1.70 -6.12 -18.49
C PHE A 265 -3.21 -5.83 -18.63
N GLU A 266 -4.05 -6.50 -17.83
CA GLU A 266 -5.51 -6.31 -17.91
C GLU A 266 -5.92 -5.02 -17.21
N LYS A 267 -5.22 -4.66 -16.13
CA LYS A 267 -5.51 -3.48 -15.32
C LYS A 267 -4.60 -2.29 -15.62
N ASN A 268 -3.59 -2.47 -16.47
CA ASN A 268 -2.58 -1.45 -16.80
C ASN A 268 -1.92 -0.84 -15.55
N ASN A 269 -1.56 -1.69 -14.59
CA ASN A 269 -0.88 -1.28 -13.37
C ASN A 269 -0.02 -2.42 -12.80
N TYR A 270 0.75 -2.13 -11.77
CA TYR A 270 1.55 -3.12 -11.06
C TYR A 270 0.82 -3.62 -9.81
N ILE A 271 0.91 -4.92 -9.55
CA ILE A 271 0.50 -5.56 -8.29
C ILE A 271 1.74 -5.78 -7.41
N ARG A 272 1.62 -5.46 -6.14
CA ARG A 272 2.71 -5.59 -5.17
C ARG A 272 2.68 -6.96 -4.50
N THR A 273 3.84 -7.59 -4.37
CA THR A 273 4.04 -8.75 -3.51
C THR A 273 5.03 -8.43 -2.39
N LEU A 274 4.90 -9.14 -1.29
CA LEU A 274 5.86 -9.15 -0.17
C LEU A 274 6.21 -10.60 0.13
N ASN A 275 7.50 -10.93 0.06
CA ASN A 275 7.98 -12.31 0.29
C ASN A 275 7.14 -13.31 -0.52
N ASP A 276 7.05 -13.10 -1.84
CA ASP A 276 6.31 -13.92 -2.83
C ASP A 276 4.78 -14.01 -2.64
N ALA A 277 4.21 -13.37 -1.63
CA ALA A 277 2.77 -13.32 -1.42
C ALA A 277 2.17 -11.98 -1.90
N ILE A 278 1.02 -12.02 -2.55
CA ILE A 278 0.31 -10.78 -2.92
C ILE A 278 0.08 -9.95 -1.66
N HIS A 279 0.54 -8.70 -1.69
CA HIS A 279 0.32 -7.76 -0.62
C HIS A 279 -1.11 -7.24 -0.70
N VAL A 280 -1.88 -7.45 0.34
CA VAL A 280 -3.28 -7.04 0.43
C VAL A 280 -3.52 -6.17 1.66
N ASP A 281 -4.57 -5.38 1.63
CA ASP A 281 -5.10 -4.72 2.82
C ASP A 281 -6.06 -5.65 3.62
N ASP A 282 -6.65 -5.13 4.70
CA ASP A 282 -7.55 -5.89 5.59
C ASP A 282 -8.83 -6.38 4.92
N GLN A 283 -9.25 -5.77 3.81
CA GLN A 283 -10.40 -6.20 3.01
C GLN A 283 -10.01 -7.18 1.89
N ASN A 284 -8.76 -7.66 1.90
CA ASN A 284 -8.19 -8.51 0.87
C ASN A 284 -8.16 -7.86 -0.52
N ILE A 285 -8.01 -6.53 -0.55
CA ILE A 285 -7.81 -5.77 -1.78
C ILE A 285 -6.31 -5.72 -2.07
N ASP A 286 -5.92 -6.09 -3.29
CA ASP A 286 -4.52 -6.06 -3.73
C ASP A 286 -3.95 -4.64 -3.65
N ILE A 287 -2.74 -4.50 -3.12
CA ILE A 287 -1.98 -3.27 -3.22
C ILE A 287 -1.44 -3.14 -4.65
N ARG A 288 -1.79 -2.02 -5.29
CA ARG A 288 -1.48 -1.75 -6.70
C ARG A 288 -1.04 -0.32 -6.90
N ALA A 289 -0.24 -0.09 -7.95
CA ALA A 289 0.13 1.25 -8.37
C ALA A 289 0.23 1.36 -9.90
N ASN A 290 -0.13 2.53 -10.43
CA ASN A 290 0.01 2.83 -11.85
C ASN A 290 1.43 3.28 -12.20
N ASN A 291 2.05 4.01 -11.27
CA ASN A 291 3.38 4.58 -11.42
C ASN A 291 4.26 4.10 -10.24
N ILE A 292 5.37 3.44 -10.54
CA ILE A 292 6.38 3.03 -9.56
C ILE A 292 7.60 3.90 -9.77
N ILE A 293 8.13 4.46 -8.70
CA ILE A 293 9.34 5.28 -8.75
C ILE A 293 10.37 4.70 -7.77
N ILE A 294 11.52 4.31 -8.27
CA ILE A 294 12.70 4.02 -7.47
C ILE A 294 13.44 5.34 -7.27
N HIS A 295 13.32 5.91 -6.08
CA HIS A 295 13.91 7.18 -5.69
C HIS A 295 15.20 6.91 -4.90
N LYS A 296 16.35 7.04 -5.54
CA LYS A 296 17.66 6.78 -4.92
C LYS A 296 18.17 8.02 -4.22
N THR A 297 18.57 7.85 -2.97
CA THR A 297 19.12 8.92 -2.16
C THR A 297 20.21 8.40 -1.22
N ASN A 298 20.88 9.29 -0.49
CA ASN A 298 21.84 8.88 0.52
C ASN A 298 21.14 8.72 1.88
N SER A 299 21.54 7.69 2.60
CA SER A 299 21.15 7.51 3.98
C SER A 299 22.36 7.21 4.87
N VAL A 300 22.29 7.66 6.12
CA VAL A 300 23.31 7.37 7.13
C VAL A 300 22.68 7.00 8.46
N VAL A 301 23.28 6.03 9.13
CA VAL A 301 22.90 5.67 10.50
C VAL A 301 23.48 6.69 11.46
N LEU A 302 22.64 7.32 12.28
CA LEU A 302 23.05 8.41 13.19
C LEU A 302 23.55 7.92 14.54
N ASP A 303 23.05 6.81 15.04
CA ASP A 303 23.35 6.37 16.42
C ASP A 303 23.12 4.85 16.63
N GLU A 304 23.39 4.41 17.87
CA GLU A 304 23.24 3.01 18.30
C GLU A 304 21.77 2.49 18.23
N LYS A 305 20.78 3.39 18.15
CA LYS A 305 19.39 3.03 17.94
C LYS A 305 19.05 2.85 16.47
N LEU A 306 20.06 2.90 15.60
CA LEU A 306 19.96 2.76 14.13
C LEU A 306 19.02 3.81 13.49
N ARG A 307 18.86 4.99 14.12
CA ARG A 307 18.09 6.06 13.51
C ARG A 307 18.78 6.55 12.24
N LEU A 308 17.98 6.83 11.22
CA LEU A 308 18.49 7.23 9.91
C LEU A 308 18.36 8.75 9.73
N LYS A 309 19.34 9.31 9.01
CA LYS A 309 19.19 10.53 8.24
C LYS A 309 19.12 10.13 6.78
N ILE A 310 18.11 10.62 6.07
CA ILE A 310 17.92 10.41 4.64
C ILE A 310 17.93 11.79 3.99
N ASP A 311 18.72 11.96 2.93
CA ASP A 311 18.77 13.22 2.20
C ASP A 311 17.55 13.31 1.26
N THR A 312 16.65 14.24 1.53
CA THR A 312 15.37 14.42 0.82
C THR A 312 15.36 15.67 -0.07
N ILE A 313 16.31 16.58 0.15
CA ILE A 313 16.48 17.83 -0.59
C ILE A 313 17.75 17.72 -1.44
N GLY A 314 17.70 18.20 -2.66
CA GLY A 314 18.78 18.13 -3.62
C GLY A 314 18.38 17.43 -4.91
N GLU A 315 19.26 16.61 -5.44
CA GLU A 315 19.03 15.84 -6.67
C GLU A 315 19.66 14.45 -6.57
N GLY A 316 19.13 13.50 -7.36
CA GLY A 316 19.64 12.14 -7.36
C GLY A 316 19.09 11.32 -8.53
N GLU A 317 19.54 10.07 -8.62
CA GLU A 317 19.06 9.13 -9.62
C GLU A 317 17.64 8.64 -9.28
N ALA A 318 16.86 8.38 -10.31
CA ALA A 318 15.58 7.70 -10.22
C ALA A 318 15.41 6.68 -11.34
N VAL A 319 14.60 5.64 -11.08
CA VAL A 319 14.06 4.79 -12.15
C VAL A 319 12.55 4.90 -12.08
N ILE A 320 11.92 5.23 -13.21
CA ILE A 320 10.49 5.48 -13.28
C ILE A 320 9.83 4.41 -14.14
N CYS A 321 8.86 3.70 -13.58
CA CYS A 321 8.20 2.57 -14.21
C CYS A 321 6.69 2.81 -14.30
N PHE A 322 6.14 2.76 -15.50
CA PHE A 322 4.71 2.70 -15.79
C PHE A 322 4.49 2.01 -17.13
N ALA A 323 3.31 1.43 -17.34
CA ALA A 323 2.97 0.71 -18.56
C ALA A 323 4.04 -0.32 -18.98
N ALA A 324 4.51 -1.15 -18.02
CA ALA A 324 5.54 -2.17 -18.19
C ALA A 324 6.86 -1.67 -18.82
N LYS A 325 7.20 -0.40 -18.64
CA LYS A 325 8.49 0.17 -19.05
C LYS A 325 9.10 0.95 -17.92
N CYS A 326 10.36 0.64 -17.63
CA CYS A 326 11.20 1.35 -16.69
C CYS A 326 12.23 2.20 -17.43
N GLN A 327 12.43 3.42 -16.98
CA GLN A 327 13.38 4.36 -17.58
C GLN A 327 14.24 4.98 -16.49
N GLU A 328 15.55 5.02 -16.75
CA GLU A 328 16.47 5.76 -15.90
C GLU A 328 16.23 7.26 -16.05
N GLY A 329 16.30 7.96 -14.94
CA GLY A 329 16.08 9.40 -14.88
C GLY A 329 16.68 9.99 -13.61
N SER A 330 16.21 11.15 -13.22
CA SER A 330 16.65 11.84 -12.02
C SER A 330 15.47 12.48 -11.28
N TRP A 331 15.70 12.76 -10.01
CA TRP A 331 14.79 13.59 -9.21
C TRP A 331 15.50 14.85 -8.75
N LYS A 332 14.71 15.88 -8.48
CA LYS A 332 15.17 17.14 -7.92
C LYS A 332 14.14 17.71 -6.96
N LYS A 333 14.60 18.18 -5.80
CA LYS A 333 13.81 18.89 -4.80
C LYS A 333 14.62 20.08 -4.28
N ASP A 334 14.18 21.29 -4.61
CA ASP A 334 14.95 22.52 -4.35
C ASP A 334 14.90 23.00 -2.89
N SER A 335 13.80 22.69 -2.19
CA SER A 335 13.58 23.05 -0.77
C SER A 335 12.61 22.09 -0.09
N ILE A 336 12.42 22.21 1.20
CA ILE A 336 11.48 21.39 1.98
C ILE A 336 10.07 21.47 1.40
N GLU A 337 9.62 22.68 1.06
CA GLU A 337 8.27 22.93 0.57
C GLU A 337 8.10 22.67 -0.94
N SER A 338 9.21 22.60 -1.68
CA SER A 338 9.14 22.36 -3.13
C SER A 338 8.70 20.94 -3.42
N ARG A 339 7.86 20.79 -4.45
CA ARG A 339 7.50 19.46 -4.97
C ARG A 339 8.75 18.74 -5.49
N THR A 340 8.89 17.46 -5.21
CA THR A 340 9.89 16.62 -5.84
C THR A 340 9.52 16.42 -7.31
N ILE A 341 10.39 16.83 -8.23
CA ILE A 341 10.18 16.71 -9.68
C ILE A 341 11.08 15.62 -10.25
N TYR A 342 10.55 14.86 -11.21
CA TYR A 342 11.26 13.78 -11.88
C TYR A 342 11.52 14.12 -13.34
N TYR A 343 12.68 13.70 -13.83
CA TYR A 343 13.18 14.03 -15.18
C TYR A 343 13.64 12.76 -15.89
N ILE A 344 13.40 12.70 -17.20
CA ILE A 344 14.01 11.76 -18.14
C ILE A 344 14.61 12.58 -19.26
N ASP A 345 15.90 12.35 -19.61
CA ASP A 345 16.64 13.11 -20.62
C ASP A 345 16.55 14.63 -20.39
N ASP A 346 16.72 15.08 -19.14
CA ASP A 346 16.64 16.48 -18.69
C ASP A 346 15.27 17.16 -18.95
N LYS A 347 14.23 16.40 -19.25
CA LYS A 347 12.87 16.91 -19.39
C LYS A 347 12.02 16.45 -18.22
N GLU A 348 11.24 17.38 -17.69
CA GLU A 348 10.25 17.07 -16.68
C GLU A 348 9.27 16.02 -17.22
N LEU A 349 9.03 15.00 -16.40
CA LEU A 349 8.24 13.84 -16.79
C LEU A 349 6.73 14.12 -16.76
N GLU A 350 6.01 13.62 -17.76
CA GLU A 350 4.56 13.46 -17.73
C GLU A 350 4.22 12.02 -17.32
N PHE A 351 3.53 11.85 -16.20
CA PHE A 351 3.14 10.54 -15.68
C PHE A 351 1.87 9.99 -16.29
N ASN A 352 1.69 8.69 -16.23
CA ASN A 352 0.39 8.08 -16.46
C ASN A 352 -0.59 8.49 -15.35
N ILE A 353 -1.87 8.69 -15.73
CA ILE A 353 -2.94 8.93 -14.76
C ILE A 353 -3.06 7.74 -13.81
N GLY A 354 -3.14 8.01 -12.51
CA GLY A 354 -3.31 6.99 -11.48
C GLY A 354 -2.45 7.23 -10.25
N ASN A 355 -2.47 6.27 -9.34
CA ASN A 355 -1.75 6.34 -8.08
C ASN A 355 -0.25 6.03 -8.23
N PHE A 356 0.50 6.42 -7.20
CA PHE A 356 1.96 6.32 -7.16
C PHE A 356 2.42 5.48 -5.99
N TRP A 357 3.52 4.75 -6.23
CA TRP A 357 4.33 4.18 -5.17
C TRP A 357 5.78 4.56 -5.38
N ILE A 358 6.36 5.22 -4.37
CA ILE A 358 7.72 5.74 -4.40
C ILE A 358 8.55 4.95 -3.41
N GLU A 359 9.43 4.12 -3.93
CA GLU A 359 10.41 3.33 -3.17
C GLU A 359 11.64 4.20 -2.91
N VAL A 360 11.75 4.73 -1.68
CA VAL A 360 12.90 5.56 -1.29
C VAL A 360 14.04 4.65 -0.86
N LEU A 361 15.07 4.55 -1.68
CA LEU A 361 16.17 3.61 -1.50
C LEU A 361 17.49 4.29 -1.21
N ASP A 362 18.27 3.72 -0.29
CA ASP A 362 19.68 4.04 -0.17
C ASP A 362 20.43 3.67 -1.47
N GLN A 363 21.52 4.39 -1.78
CA GLN A 363 22.33 4.14 -2.98
C GLN A 363 22.81 2.69 -3.11
N ASN A 364 22.95 1.97 -1.99
CA ASN A 364 23.44 0.60 -1.95
C ASN A 364 22.32 -0.45 -1.95
N THR A 365 21.06 -0.05 -1.85
CA THR A 365 19.93 -0.97 -1.89
C THR A 365 19.85 -1.65 -3.25
N LYS A 366 19.76 -2.97 -3.25
CA LYS A 366 19.68 -3.76 -4.48
C LYS A 366 18.27 -3.74 -5.05
N PHE A 367 18.18 -3.52 -6.32
CA PHE A 367 16.94 -3.66 -7.08
C PHE A 367 17.23 -4.09 -8.52
N SER A 368 16.22 -4.59 -9.22
CA SER A 368 16.27 -4.95 -10.65
C SER A 368 14.90 -4.75 -11.30
N TYR A 369 14.87 -4.55 -12.59
CA TYR A 369 13.66 -4.45 -13.41
C TYR A 369 13.86 -5.05 -14.78
#